data_51e0a815a0b66badc7d9541841a154a1
#
_entry.id   51e0a815a0b66badc7d9541841a154a1
#
_cell.length_a   1.000
_cell.length_b   1.000
_cell.length_c   1.000
_cell.angle_alpha   90.00
_cell.angle_beta   90.00
_cell.angle_gamma   90.00
#
_symmetry.space_group_name_H-M   'P 1'
#
loop_
_entity.id
_entity.type
_entity.pdbx_description
1 polymer ?
#
loop_
_entity_poly.entity_id
_entity_poly.type
_entity_poly.pdbx_seq_one_letter_code
_entity_poly.pdbx_strand_id
1 'polypeptide(L)'
;IVNGLSEKGCDSPSHLTRTLIIDLIASHRTADNWYFYLINQFLNYLAEQDVIPLVLAHVTYGKKPPIPKPLPSYYTAEEVKKIEMSFDRGTLLGKRNYAMILLASRLGLRASDICQLQLDSLDWKNNRIKILQSKTGKDLELPLLADVGNAIIDYLKHARPKTKSNMVFLSQVEPYRPIATATLSGAVSKAIHRAGIETIGRHVGTHTLRHSLATSMMKTGSSIQAISETLGHSGTGATMAYLNVDIDSLMECSHEVPPVDKSYYTQKGGAFYV
;
A
#
# COMPACT_ATOMS: atom_id res chain seq x y z
N ILE A 1 2.38 14.42 -20.67
CA ILE A 1 2.26 15.90 -20.57
C ILE A 1 2.89 16.53 -21.80
N VAL A 2 4.17 16.33 -22.07
CA VAL A 2 4.89 16.96 -23.20
C VAL A 2 4.19 16.69 -24.54
N ASN A 3 3.88 15.42 -24.86
CA ASN A 3 3.17 15.08 -26.10
C ASN A 3 1.81 15.77 -26.20
N GLY A 4 1.03 15.82 -25.13
CA GLY A 4 -0.28 16.49 -25.11
C GLY A 4 -0.20 18.01 -25.22
N LEU A 5 0.92 18.63 -24.87
CA LEU A 5 1.19 20.05 -25.09
C LEU A 5 1.60 20.32 -26.55
N SER A 6 2.43 19.46 -27.11
CA SER A 6 2.87 19.57 -28.52
C SER A 6 1.68 19.39 -29.48
N GLU A 7 0.76 18.46 -29.21
CA GLU A 7 -0.47 18.28 -29.99
C GLU A 7 -1.40 19.50 -29.94
N LYS A 8 -1.26 20.36 -28.93
CA LYS A 8 -2.00 21.62 -28.77
C LYS A 8 -1.21 22.85 -29.24
N GLY A 9 -0.11 22.63 -29.97
CA GLY A 9 0.73 23.72 -30.57
C GLY A 9 1.60 24.40 -29.54
N CYS A 10 1.93 23.80 -28.42
CA CYS A 10 2.85 24.32 -27.42
C CYS A 10 4.22 23.64 -27.58
N ASP A 11 5.10 24.23 -28.39
CA ASP A 11 6.41 23.68 -28.72
C ASP A 11 7.50 24.06 -27.68
N SER A 12 7.20 25.00 -26.79
CA SER A 12 8.11 25.40 -25.72
C SER A 12 7.37 25.61 -24.40
N PRO A 13 7.94 25.16 -23.26
CA PRO A 13 7.35 25.42 -21.94
C PRO A 13 7.13 26.89 -21.61
N SER A 14 7.93 27.80 -22.20
CA SER A 14 7.78 29.25 -22.03
C SER A 14 6.51 29.82 -22.68
N HIS A 15 5.87 29.06 -23.58
CA HIS A 15 4.61 29.43 -24.22
C HIS A 15 3.38 28.90 -23.50
N LEU A 16 3.57 28.29 -22.33
CA LEU A 16 2.47 27.81 -21.52
C LEU A 16 1.55 28.94 -21.07
N THR A 17 0.26 28.80 -21.37
CA THR A 17 -0.77 29.73 -20.92
C THR A 17 -1.73 29.03 -19.94
N ARG A 18 -2.43 29.83 -19.15
CA ARG A 18 -3.47 29.33 -18.25
C ARG A 18 -4.53 28.50 -18.97
N THR A 19 -4.92 28.93 -20.17
CA THR A 19 -5.93 28.24 -20.99
C THR A 19 -5.44 26.88 -21.44
N LEU A 20 -4.20 26.78 -21.96
CA LEU A 20 -3.60 25.52 -22.37
C LEU A 20 -3.50 24.50 -21.21
N ILE A 21 -3.15 24.98 -20.02
CA ILE A 21 -3.10 24.11 -18.82
C ILE A 21 -4.50 23.59 -18.48
N ILE A 22 -5.51 24.46 -18.52
CA ILE A 22 -6.90 24.07 -18.24
C ILE A 22 -7.42 23.06 -19.27
N ASP A 23 -7.12 23.29 -20.56
CA ASP A 23 -7.52 22.40 -21.66
C ASP A 23 -6.80 21.06 -21.62
N LEU A 24 -5.54 21.04 -21.21
CA LEU A 24 -4.79 19.81 -20.97
C LEU A 24 -5.43 18.98 -19.85
N ILE A 25 -5.82 19.63 -18.76
CA ILE A 25 -6.53 19.03 -17.64
C ILE A 25 -7.91 18.53 -18.08
N ALA A 26 -8.65 19.31 -18.85
CA ALA A 26 -10.00 18.97 -19.30
C ALA A 26 -10.02 17.81 -20.29
N SER A 27 -9.01 17.69 -21.15
CA SER A 27 -8.88 16.57 -22.11
C SER A 27 -8.64 15.22 -21.44
N HIS A 28 -8.16 15.22 -20.17
CA HIS A 28 -7.92 14.02 -19.38
C HIS A 28 -8.94 13.87 -18.23
N ARG A 29 -10.20 14.14 -18.50
CA ARG A 29 -11.31 14.15 -17.51
C ARG A 29 -11.49 12.84 -16.71
N THR A 30 -11.00 11.73 -17.25
CA THR A 30 -10.99 10.41 -16.61
C THR A 30 -9.66 10.11 -15.89
N ALA A 31 -8.70 11.06 -15.95
CA ALA A 31 -7.38 10.84 -15.39
C ALA A 31 -7.44 10.81 -13.85
N ASP A 32 -6.80 9.80 -13.30
CA ASP A 32 -6.59 9.60 -11.87
C ASP A 32 -5.92 10.81 -11.21
N ASN A 33 -6.05 10.92 -9.90
CA ASN A 33 -5.34 11.93 -9.08
C ASN A 33 -3.83 12.00 -9.36
N TRP A 34 -3.24 10.91 -9.87
CA TRP A 34 -1.86 10.81 -10.30
C TRP A 34 -1.51 11.76 -11.46
N TYR A 35 -2.39 11.91 -12.44
CA TYR A 35 -2.17 12.83 -13.57
C TYR A 35 -2.14 14.29 -13.12
N PHE A 36 -3.05 14.68 -12.22
CA PHE A 36 -3.04 16.02 -11.60
C PHE A 36 -1.78 16.27 -10.79
N TYR A 37 -1.36 15.26 -10.02
CA TYR A 37 -0.13 15.34 -9.24
C TYR A 37 1.08 15.57 -10.17
N LEU A 38 1.18 14.83 -11.27
CA LEU A 38 2.27 14.97 -12.24
C LEU A 38 2.27 16.36 -12.92
N ILE A 39 1.09 16.86 -13.30
CA ILE A 39 0.99 18.22 -13.86
C ILE A 39 1.47 19.25 -12.84
N ASN A 40 1.02 19.17 -11.60
CA ASN A 40 1.44 20.07 -10.55
C ASN A 40 2.95 20.02 -10.32
N GLN A 41 3.55 18.84 -10.25
CA GLN A 41 5.00 18.68 -10.08
C GLN A 41 5.75 19.29 -11.26
N PHE A 42 5.27 19.06 -12.47
CA PHE A 42 5.88 19.61 -13.69
C PHE A 42 5.81 21.15 -13.74
N LEU A 43 4.64 21.73 -13.42
CA LEU A 43 4.47 23.19 -13.40
C LEU A 43 5.29 23.85 -12.29
N ASN A 44 5.35 23.24 -11.10
CA ASN A 44 6.20 23.74 -10.02
C ASN A 44 7.67 23.69 -10.40
N TYR A 45 8.14 22.60 -11.00
CA TYR A 45 9.51 22.49 -11.50
C TYR A 45 9.84 23.59 -12.51
N LEU A 46 8.94 23.86 -13.49
CA LEU A 46 9.15 24.91 -14.46
C LEU A 46 9.20 26.30 -13.82
N ALA A 47 8.40 26.54 -12.79
CA ALA A 47 8.41 27.80 -12.04
C ALA A 47 9.68 27.96 -11.18
N GLU A 48 10.18 26.87 -10.57
CA GLU A 48 11.45 26.86 -9.84
C GLU A 48 12.68 27.11 -10.75
N GLN A 49 12.55 26.77 -12.05
CA GLN A 49 13.58 27.05 -13.07
C GLN A 49 13.36 28.39 -13.77
N ASP A 50 12.48 29.26 -13.29
CA ASP A 50 12.12 30.56 -13.89
C ASP A 50 11.66 30.49 -15.36
N VAL A 51 11.20 29.30 -15.82
CA VAL A 51 10.70 29.10 -17.19
C VAL A 51 9.28 29.64 -17.37
N ILE A 52 8.46 29.55 -16.30
CA ILE A 52 7.10 30.08 -16.27
C ILE A 52 6.86 30.88 -14.97
N PRO A 53 5.94 31.87 -15.02
CA PRO A 53 5.54 32.59 -13.81
C PRO A 53 4.90 31.64 -12.77
N LEU A 54 5.20 31.84 -11.48
CA LEU A 54 4.66 31.05 -10.36
C LEU A 54 3.13 30.99 -10.34
N VAL A 55 2.46 32.03 -10.82
CA VAL A 55 1.00 32.08 -10.95
C VAL A 55 0.44 30.96 -11.85
N LEU A 56 1.19 30.50 -12.84
CA LEU A 56 0.80 29.39 -13.71
C LEU A 56 0.95 28.02 -13.02
N ALA A 57 1.91 27.88 -12.14
CA ALA A 57 2.04 26.67 -11.31
C ALA A 57 0.83 26.48 -10.38
N HIS A 58 0.18 27.56 -9.99
CA HIS A 58 -0.99 27.54 -9.09
C HIS A 58 -2.34 27.43 -9.82
N VAL A 59 -2.39 27.37 -11.13
CA VAL A 59 -3.65 27.26 -11.91
C VAL A 59 -4.47 26.01 -11.54
N THR A 60 -3.81 24.97 -11.08
CA THR A 60 -4.46 23.71 -10.67
C THR A 60 -4.91 23.69 -9.21
N TYR A 61 -4.45 24.66 -8.39
CA TYR A 61 -4.83 24.75 -6.99
C TYR A 61 -6.33 25.07 -6.84
N GLY A 62 -7.02 24.25 -6.06
CA GLY A 62 -8.44 24.43 -5.72
C GLY A 62 -9.44 23.90 -6.75
N LYS A 63 -9.02 23.23 -7.84
CA LYS A 63 -9.94 22.75 -8.90
C LYS A 63 -10.47 21.32 -8.73
N LYS A 64 -9.88 20.52 -7.85
CA LYS A 64 -10.49 19.27 -7.37
C LYS A 64 -10.44 19.23 -5.85
N PRO A 65 -11.58 19.01 -5.19
CA PRO A 65 -11.55 18.67 -3.78
C PRO A 65 -10.71 17.39 -3.64
N PRO A 66 -9.92 17.25 -2.56
CA PRO A 66 -9.22 15.99 -2.30
C PRO A 66 -10.27 14.88 -2.27
N ILE A 67 -10.16 13.93 -3.21
CA ILE A 67 -11.01 12.74 -3.16
C ILE A 67 -10.62 12.04 -1.86
N PRO A 68 -11.58 11.82 -0.94
CA PRO A 68 -11.30 11.09 0.29
C PRO A 68 -10.61 9.78 -0.09
N LYS A 69 -9.39 9.56 0.40
CA LYS A 69 -8.72 8.28 0.17
C LYS A 69 -9.62 7.20 0.77
N PRO A 70 -10.02 6.20 0.00
CA PRO A 70 -10.82 5.12 0.56
C PRO A 70 -10.06 4.52 1.74
N LEU A 71 -10.79 4.15 2.79
CA LEU A 71 -10.21 3.48 3.94
C LEU A 71 -9.47 2.24 3.48
N PRO A 72 -8.28 1.95 4.05
CA PRO A 72 -7.57 0.72 3.72
C PRO A 72 -8.46 -0.49 3.98
N SER A 73 -8.74 -1.27 2.94
CA SER A 73 -9.45 -2.54 3.13
C SER A 73 -8.55 -3.53 3.87
N TYR A 74 -9.13 -4.29 4.79
CA TYR A 74 -8.43 -5.32 5.57
C TYR A 74 -9.28 -6.58 5.68
N TYR A 75 -8.66 -7.67 6.08
CA TYR A 75 -9.28 -8.94 6.41
C TYR A 75 -9.21 -9.16 7.93
N THR A 76 -10.25 -9.77 8.49
CA THR A 76 -10.26 -10.12 9.92
C THR A 76 -9.21 -11.20 10.22
N ALA A 77 -8.89 -11.40 11.50
CA ALA A 77 -7.93 -12.44 11.91
C ALA A 77 -8.37 -13.83 11.45
N GLU A 78 -9.67 -14.12 11.51
CA GLU A 78 -10.27 -15.38 11.06
C GLU A 78 -10.15 -15.53 9.54
N GLU A 79 -10.40 -14.47 8.78
CA GLU A 79 -10.24 -14.47 7.31
C GLU A 79 -8.77 -14.66 6.93
N VAL A 80 -7.84 -13.95 7.58
CA VAL A 80 -6.39 -14.13 7.36
C VAL A 80 -5.99 -15.58 7.62
N LYS A 81 -6.46 -16.18 8.71
CA LYS A 81 -6.21 -17.59 9.03
C LYS A 81 -6.76 -18.54 7.95
N LYS A 82 -7.98 -18.29 7.44
CA LYS A 82 -8.54 -19.07 6.33
C LYS A 82 -7.68 -18.94 5.06
N ILE A 83 -7.18 -17.74 4.76
CA ILE A 83 -6.28 -17.50 3.62
C ILE A 83 -4.99 -18.30 3.79
N GLU A 84 -4.34 -18.24 4.95
CA GLU A 84 -3.13 -19.00 5.27
C GLU A 84 -3.36 -20.51 5.12
N MET A 85 -4.49 -21.03 5.60
CA MET A 85 -4.84 -22.46 5.53
C MET A 85 -5.25 -22.94 4.13
N SER A 86 -5.52 -22.04 3.17
CA SER A 86 -5.94 -22.39 1.81
C SER A 86 -4.82 -22.94 0.93
N PHE A 87 -3.57 -22.92 1.39
CA PHE A 87 -2.43 -23.45 0.65
C PHE A 87 -2.23 -24.95 0.86
N ASP A 88 -2.15 -25.68 -0.25
CA ASP A 88 -1.76 -27.11 -0.22
C ASP A 88 -0.24 -27.25 0.00
N ARG A 89 0.15 -27.47 1.24
CA ARG A 89 1.55 -27.64 1.64
C ARG A 89 2.15 -29.00 1.24
N GLY A 90 1.39 -29.88 0.60
CA GLY A 90 1.89 -31.10 -0.01
C GLY A 90 2.67 -30.84 -1.32
N THR A 91 2.44 -29.72 -1.98
CA THR A 91 3.07 -29.34 -3.23
C THR A 91 4.29 -28.42 -3.04
N LEU A 92 5.25 -28.47 -3.96
CA LEU A 92 6.43 -27.59 -3.95
C LEU A 92 6.01 -26.12 -4.01
N LEU A 93 5.06 -25.81 -4.88
CA LEU A 93 4.51 -24.47 -5.07
C LEU A 93 3.75 -23.98 -3.83
N GLY A 94 2.99 -24.88 -3.20
CA GLY A 94 2.23 -24.58 -2.00
C GLY A 94 3.14 -24.28 -0.81
N LYS A 95 4.20 -25.06 -0.57
CA LYS A 95 5.20 -24.78 0.48
C LYS A 95 5.84 -23.39 0.31
N ARG A 96 6.28 -23.05 -0.92
CA ARG A 96 6.84 -21.73 -1.22
C ARG A 96 5.84 -20.62 -0.93
N ASN A 97 4.64 -20.73 -1.49
CA ASN A 97 3.62 -19.68 -1.38
C ASN A 97 3.13 -19.52 0.06
N TYR A 98 3.04 -20.61 0.82
CA TYR A 98 2.69 -20.59 2.24
C TYR A 98 3.74 -19.81 3.06
N ALA A 99 5.04 -20.07 2.84
CA ALA A 99 6.09 -19.32 3.53
C ALA A 99 6.05 -17.81 3.19
N MET A 100 5.83 -17.48 1.91
CA MET A 100 5.73 -16.08 1.48
C MET A 100 4.51 -15.38 2.08
N ILE A 101 3.36 -16.07 2.18
CA ILE A 101 2.16 -15.44 2.73
C ILE A 101 2.28 -15.20 4.23
N LEU A 102 2.93 -16.08 4.98
CA LEU A 102 3.19 -15.87 6.40
C LEU A 102 4.09 -14.65 6.64
N LEU A 103 5.09 -14.41 5.80
CA LEU A 103 5.90 -13.19 5.86
C LEU A 103 5.04 -11.92 5.64
N ALA A 104 4.04 -11.99 4.76
CA ALA A 104 3.14 -10.88 4.50
C ALA A 104 2.10 -10.68 5.61
N SER A 105 1.49 -11.76 6.11
CA SER A 105 0.39 -11.70 7.08
C SER A 105 0.87 -11.53 8.52
N ARG A 106 2.00 -12.15 8.89
CA ARG A 106 2.52 -12.16 10.27
C ARG A 106 3.54 -11.06 10.56
N LEU A 107 4.32 -10.70 9.56
CA LEU A 107 5.38 -9.69 9.69
C LEU A 107 5.08 -8.42 8.87
N GLY A 108 4.03 -8.41 8.09
CA GLY A 108 3.62 -7.27 7.29
C GLY A 108 4.65 -6.84 6.23
N LEU A 109 5.54 -7.74 5.80
CA LEU A 109 6.55 -7.40 4.80
C LEU A 109 5.92 -7.02 3.46
N ARG A 110 6.54 -6.07 2.77
CA ARG A 110 6.12 -5.70 1.41
C ARG A 110 6.43 -6.82 0.42
N ALA A 111 5.63 -6.94 -0.63
CA ALA A 111 5.85 -7.95 -1.67
C ALA A 111 7.25 -7.88 -2.28
N SER A 112 7.80 -6.66 -2.50
CA SER A 112 9.17 -6.47 -2.97
C SER A 112 10.21 -7.06 -2.02
N ASP A 113 10.05 -6.80 -0.72
CA ASP A 113 11.00 -7.22 0.29
C ASP A 113 10.97 -8.75 0.48
N ILE A 114 9.77 -9.36 0.40
CA ILE A 114 9.61 -10.82 0.40
C ILE A 114 10.28 -11.46 -0.83
N CYS A 115 10.05 -10.90 -2.01
CA CYS A 115 10.60 -11.44 -3.25
C CYS A 115 12.12 -11.28 -3.34
N GLN A 116 12.69 -10.30 -2.67
CA GLN A 116 14.13 -10.03 -2.62
C GLN A 116 14.82 -10.57 -1.36
N LEU A 117 14.12 -11.33 -0.53
CA LEU A 117 14.68 -11.91 0.70
C LEU A 117 15.83 -12.86 0.35
N GLN A 118 16.98 -12.67 1.01
CA GLN A 118 18.19 -13.45 0.83
C GLN A 118 18.38 -14.46 1.97
N LEU A 119 19.16 -15.50 1.72
CA LEU A 119 19.41 -16.54 2.72
C LEU A 119 20.16 -16.00 3.94
N ASP A 120 21.08 -15.08 3.75
CA ASP A 120 21.84 -14.37 4.80
C ASP A 120 21.03 -13.29 5.54
N SER A 121 19.88 -12.94 5.03
CA SER A 121 18.91 -12.12 5.77
C SER A 121 18.27 -12.86 6.96
N LEU A 122 18.40 -14.19 7.01
CA LEU A 122 17.78 -15.05 8.01
C LEU A 122 18.79 -15.44 9.10
N ASP A 123 18.77 -14.72 10.20
CA ASP A 123 19.60 -15.02 11.38
C ASP A 123 18.90 -16.08 12.26
N TRP A 124 19.13 -17.34 11.92
CA TRP A 124 18.54 -18.48 12.62
C TRP A 124 19.00 -18.60 14.08
N LYS A 125 20.22 -18.14 14.39
CA LYS A 125 20.78 -18.21 15.74
C LYS A 125 20.08 -17.27 16.69
N ASN A 126 19.77 -16.06 16.22
CA ASN A 126 19.16 -15.01 17.02
C ASN A 126 17.65 -14.88 16.77
N ASN A 127 17.07 -15.74 15.95
CA ASN A 127 15.66 -15.68 15.52
C ASN A 127 15.27 -14.29 14.98
N ARG A 128 16.04 -13.78 14.01
CA ARG A 128 15.86 -12.47 13.40
C ARG A 128 15.83 -12.51 11.88
N ILE A 129 15.10 -11.61 11.29
CA ILE A 129 15.15 -11.30 9.85
C ILE A 129 15.68 -9.88 9.69
N LYS A 130 16.75 -9.72 8.90
CA LYS A 130 17.37 -8.41 8.60
C LYS A 130 17.19 -8.10 7.12
N ILE A 131 16.52 -7.01 6.80
CA ILE A 131 16.14 -6.66 5.43
C ILE A 131 16.48 -5.20 5.17
N LEU A 132 17.14 -4.93 4.05
CA LEU A 132 17.19 -3.58 3.49
C LEU A 132 15.92 -3.37 2.65
N GLN A 133 15.02 -2.51 3.11
CA GLN A 133 13.74 -2.28 2.43
C GLN A 133 13.94 -1.66 1.05
N SER A 134 13.43 -2.30 0.01
CA SER A 134 13.59 -1.87 -1.40
C SER A 134 13.00 -0.49 -1.68
N LYS A 135 11.92 -0.10 -0.99
CA LYS A 135 11.23 1.18 -1.23
C LYS A 135 11.84 2.36 -0.48
N THR A 136 12.39 2.14 0.70
CA THR A 136 12.82 3.21 1.62
C THR A 136 14.33 3.26 1.81
N GLY A 137 15.07 2.21 1.39
CA GLY A 137 16.50 2.08 1.64
C GLY A 137 16.87 1.97 3.12
N LYS A 138 15.91 1.66 4.00
CA LYS A 138 16.13 1.54 5.44
C LYS A 138 16.31 0.10 5.86
N ASP A 139 17.19 -0.12 6.82
CA ASP A 139 17.31 -1.40 7.50
C ASP A 139 16.06 -1.65 8.35
N LEU A 140 15.54 -2.86 8.25
CA LEU A 140 14.43 -3.36 9.04
C LEU A 140 14.85 -4.68 9.67
N GLU A 141 14.79 -4.76 10.99
CA GLU A 141 15.01 -5.98 11.74
C GLU A 141 13.73 -6.42 12.43
N LEU A 142 13.29 -7.65 12.15
CA LEU A 142 12.07 -8.23 12.67
C LEU A 142 12.35 -9.57 13.37
N PRO A 143 11.52 -9.97 14.35
CA PRO A 143 11.62 -11.30 14.91
C PRO A 143 11.24 -12.37 13.87
N LEU A 144 12.02 -13.43 13.77
CA LEU A 144 11.66 -14.62 13.00
C LEU A 144 10.74 -15.49 13.85
N LEU A 145 9.43 -15.31 13.68
CA LEU A 145 8.42 -16.08 14.40
C LEU A 145 8.55 -17.58 14.07
N ALA A 146 8.25 -18.44 15.03
CA ALA A 146 8.45 -19.88 14.90
C ALA A 146 7.66 -20.50 13.73
N ASP A 147 6.42 -20.08 13.51
CA ASP A 147 5.58 -20.52 12.40
C ASP A 147 6.13 -20.07 11.03
N VAL A 148 6.61 -18.83 10.94
CA VAL A 148 7.27 -18.29 9.75
C VAL A 148 8.57 -19.02 9.46
N GLY A 149 9.43 -19.18 10.49
CA GLY A 149 10.70 -19.88 10.37
C GLY A 149 10.52 -21.34 9.93
N ASN A 150 9.59 -22.05 10.54
CA ASN A 150 9.29 -23.44 10.17
C ASN A 150 8.77 -23.57 8.74
N ALA A 151 7.94 -22.65 8.28
CA ALA A 151 7.46 -22.65 6.89
C ALA A 151 8.60 -22.36 5.89
N ILE A 152 9.51 -21.46 6.22
CA ILE A 152 10.70 -21.19 5.40
C ILE A 152 11.60 -22.41 5.36
N ILE A 153 11.87 -23.07 6.51
CA ILE A 153 12.69 -24.29 6.59
C ILE A 153 12.06 -25.41 5.76
N ASP A 154 10.74 -25.63 5.86
CA ASP A 154 10.03 -26.64 5.08
C ASP A 154 10.17 -26.38 3.57
N TYR A 155 10.03 -25.14 3.14
CA TYR A 155 10.28 -24.76 1.75
C TYR A 155 11.74 -24.99 1.33
N LEU A 156 12.72 -24.52 2.12
CA LEU A 156 14.15 -24.64 1.80
C LEU A 156 14.59 -26.09 1.67
N LYS A 157 14.11 -26.96 2.57
CA LYS A 157 14.50 -28.39 2.60
C LYS A 157 13.82 -29.22 1.53
N HIS A 158 12.53 -28.95 1.23
CA HIS A 158 11.72 -29.88 0.47
C HIS A 158 11.19 -29.32 -0.86
N ALA A 159 11.28 -28.01 -1.11
CA ALA A 159 10.66 -27.41 -2.27
C ALA A 159 11.53 -26.41 -3.03
N ARG A 160 12.56 -25.85 -2.42
CA ARG A 160 13.43 -24.89 -3.10
C ARG A 160 14.33 -25.61 -4.11
N PRO A 161 14.38 -25.14 -5.38
CA PRO A 161 15.31 -25.68 -6.37
C PRO A 161 16.77 -25.55 -5.91
N LYS A 162 17.56 -26.56 -6.21
CA LYS A 162 19.02 -26.56 -5.94
C LYS A 162 19.72 -25.63 -6.93
N THR A 163 20.21 -24.48 -6.44
CA THR A 163 20.87 -23.47 -7.27
C THR A 163 21.86 -22.66 -6.43
N LYS A 164 22.78 -21.97 -7.09
CA LYS A 164 23.75 -21.06 -6.44
C LYS A 164 23.15 -19.70 -6.05
N SER A 165 21.89 -19.45 -6.36
CA SER A 165 21.22 -18.19 -6.02
C SER A 165 21.13 -18.01 -4.52
N ASN A 166 21.44 -16.79 -4.03
CA ASN A 166 21.29 -16.41 -2.64
C ASN A 166 19.83 -16.04 -2.27
N MET A 167 18.93 -15.93 -3.25
CA MET A 167 17.54 -15.58 -3.00
C MET A 167 16.79 -16.73 -2.34
N VAL A 168 15.98 -16.44 -1.32
CA VAL A 168 15.18 -17.44 -0.64
C VAL A 168 14.13 -18.01 -1.59
N PHE A 169 13.33 -17.16 -2.22
CA PHE A 169 12.17 -17.59 -3.03
C PHE A 169 12.48 -17.55 -4.53
N LEU A 170 12.32 -18.70 -5.17
CA LEU A 170 12.64 -18.91 -6.58
C LEU A 170 11.44 -19.47 -7.33
N SER A 171 11.45 -19.29 -8.67
CA SER A 171 10.53 -19.98 -9.56
C SER A 171 10.78 -21.49 -9.49
N GLN A 172 9.75 -22.29 -9.78
CA GLN A 172 9.86 -23.76 -9.83
C GLN A 172 10.26 -24.26 -11.23
N VAL A 173 10.45 -23.34 -12.17
CA VAL A 173 10.80 -23.63 -13.56
C VAL A 173 12.14 -22.97 -13.88
N GLU A 174 13.01 -23.69 -14.57
CA GLU A 174 14.29 -23.12 -15.05
C GLU A 174 14.05 -21.86 -15.90
N PRO A 175 14.95 -20.90 -15.75
CA PRO A 175 16.24 -20.86 -15.03
C PRO A 175 16.15 -20.46 -13.54
N TYR A 176 15.15 -20.87 -12.79
CA TYR A 176 14.96 -20.67 -11.33
C TYR A 176 15.21 -19.22 -10.87
N ARG A 177 14.55 -18.28 -11.54
CA ARG A 177 14.68 -16.85 -11.25
C ARG A 177 14.01 -16.47 -9.92
N PRO A 178 14.44 -15.36 -9.29
CA PRO A 178 13.72 -14.78 -8.17
C PRO A 178 12.24 -14.52 -8.52
N ILE A 179 11.36 -14.67 -7.54
CA ILE A 179 9.92 -14.48 -7.74
C ILE A 179 9.63 -12.99 -7.98
N ALA A 180 8.83 -12.71 -9.00
CA ALA A 180 8.30 -11.35 -9.23
C ALA A 180 7.16 -11.04 -8.24
N THR A 181 7.03 -9.77 -7.87
CA THR A 181 5.96 -9.29 -6.97
C THR A 181 4.55 -9.60 -7.49
N ALA A 182 4.37 -9.55 -8.82
CA ALA A 182 3.11 -9.93 -9.47
C ALA A 182 2.75 -11.40 -9.22
N THR A 183 3.75 -12.31 -9.22
CA THR A 183 3.54 -13.73 -8.93
C THR A 183 3.06 -13.94 -7.49
N LEU A 184 3.69 -13.26 -6.52
CA LEU A 184 3.26 -13.31 -5.12
C LEU A 184 1.85 -12.74 -4.96
N SER A 185 1.58 -11.56 -5.53
CA SER A 185 0.25 -10.94 -5.45
C SER A 185 -0.82 -11.84 -6.08
N GLY A 186 -0.53 -12.49 -7.21
CA GLY A 186 -1.42 -13.47 -7.84
C GLY A 186 -1.65 -14.72 -6.98
N ALA A 187 -0.62 -15.20 -6.26
CA ALA A 187 -0.76 -16.31 -5.34
C ALA A 187 -1.66 -15.96 -4.15
N VAL A 188 -1.50 -14.76 -3.60
CA VAL A 188 -2.36 -14.22 -2.52
C VAL A 188 -3.80 -14.08 -3.00
N SER A 189 -4.01 -13.49 -4.18
CA SER A 189 -5.34 -13.34 -4.78
C SER A 189 -6.05 -14.69 -4.92
N LYS A 190 -5.38 -15.67 -5.50
CA LYS A 190 -5.92 -17.03 -5.64
C LYS A 190 -6.22 -17.68 -4.27
N ALA A 191 -5.42 -17.40 -3.26
CA ALA A 191 -5.63 -17.92 -1.90
C ALA A 191 -6.89 -17.31 -1.25
N ILE A 192 -7.10 -16.00 -1.41
CA ILE A 192 -8.28 -15.29 -0.91
C ILE A 192 -9.55 -15.88 -1.55
N HIS A 193 -9.56 -16.07 -2.87
CA HIS A 193 -10.71 -16.68 -3.55
C HIS A 193 -10.95 -18.13 -3.12
N ARG A 194 -9.88 -18.95 -2.99
CA ARG A 194 -10.02 -20.34 -2.49
C ARG A 194 -10.52 -20.43 -1.06
N ALA A 195 -10.19 -19.44 -0.23
CA ALA A 195 -10.69 -19.36 1.14
C ALA A 195 -12.18 -18.97 1.21
N GLY A 196 -12.83 -18.70 0.08
CA GLY A 196 -14.26 -18.33 0.02
C GLY A 196 -14.54 -16.96 0.63
N ILE A 197 -13.56 -16.05 0.62
CA ILE A 197 -13.70 -14.72 1.23
C ILE A 197 -14.31 -13.77 0.23
N GLU A 198 -15.34 -13.04 0.67
CA GLU A 198 -15.96 -11.99 -0.14
C GLU A 198 -14.99 -10.82 -0.38
N THR A 199 -14.86 -10.42 -1.64
CA THR A 199 -13.90 -9.40 -2.08
C THR A 199 -14.55 -8.14 -2.65
N ILE A 200 -15.90 -8.06 -2.65
CA ILE A 200 -16.64 -6.89 -3.17
C ILE A 200 -16.24 -5.65 -2.35
N GLY A 201 -15.76 -4.61 -3.05
CA GLY A 201 -15.30 -3.37 -2.40
C GLY A 201 -13.98 -3.49 -1.62
N ARG A 202 -13.32 -4.66 -1.65
CA ARG A 202 -12.06 -4.90 -0.92
C ARG A 202 -10.91 -5.13 -1.90
N HIS A 203 -9.76 -4.54 -1.61
CA HIS A 203 -8.56 -4.81 -2.37
C HIS A 203 -8.07 -6.24 -2.14
N VAL A 204 -7.55 -6.85 -3.21
CA VAL A 204 -7.06 -8.23 -3.20
C VAL A 204 -5.57 -8.23 -3.51
N GLY A 205 -4.77 -8.79 -2.61
CA GLY A 205 -3.32 -8.90 -2.81
C GLY A 205 -2.51 -8.78 -1.53
N THR A 206 -1.20 -8.82 -1.66
CA THR A 206 -0.25 -8.82 -0.54
C THR A 206 -0.37 -7.59 0.35
N HIS A 207 -0.68 -6.43 -0.25
CA HIS A 207 -0.77 -5.18 0.49
C HIS A 207 -1.92 -5.17 1.51
N THR A 208 -3.03 -5.84 1.17
CA THR A 208 -4.18 -5.95 2.09
C THR A 208 -3.85 -6.78 3.33
N LEU A 209 -3.02 -7.83 3.22
CA LEU A 209 -2.57 -8.61 4.37
C LEU A 209 -1.75 -7.75 5.34
N ARG A 210 -0.90 -6.89 4.80
CA ARG A 210 -0.14 -5.92 5.60
C ARG A 210 -1.07 -4.92 6.29
N HIS A 211 -2.13 -4.44 5.61
CA HIS A 211 -3.16 -3.60 6.23
C HIS A 211 -3.92 -4.35 7.32
N SER A 212 -4.21 -5.64 7.11
CA SER A 212 -4.86 -6.49 8.11
C SER A 212 -4.03 -6.62 9.38
N LEU A 213 -2.71 -6.83 9.23
CA LEU A 213 -1.80 -6.86 10.39
C LEU A 213 -1.80 -5.53 11.15
N ALA A 214 -1.65 -4.41 10.43
CA ALA A 214 -1.64 -3.09 11.05
C ALA A 214 -2.95 -2.79 11.81
N THR A 215 -4.09 -3.12 11.19
CA THR A 215 -5.41 -2.95 11.82
C THR A 215 -5.57 -3.87 13.03
N SER A 216 -5.09 -5.12 12.95
CA SER A 216 -5.11 -6.05 14.08
C SER A 216 -4.26 -5.55 15.24
N MET A 217 -3.03 -5.05 14.97
CA MET A 217 -2.16 -4.46 16.00
C MET A 217 -2.81 -3.25 16.67
N MET A 218 -3.49 -2.41 15.89
CA MET A 218 -4.19 -1.26 16.43
C MET A 218 -5.36 -1.67 17.33
N LYS A 219 -6.19 -2.60 16.90
CA LYS A 219 -7.31 -3.15 17.69
C LYS A 219 -6.87 -3.84 18.99
N THR A 220 -5.64 -4.32 19.03
CA THR A 220 -5.04 -4.91 20.25
C THR A 220 -4.30 -3.87 21.13
N GLY A 221 -4.45 -2.58 20.83
CA GLY A 221 -3.89 -1.49 21.63
C GLY A 221 -2.40 -1.20 21.38
N SER A 222 -1.83 -1.68 20.27
CA SER A 222 -0.44 -1.34 19.92
C SER A 222 -0.32 0.15 19.57
N SER A 223 0.75 0.80 20.05
CA SER A 223 0.98 2.21 19.71
C SER A 223 1.25 2.40 18.21
N ILE A 224 0.88 3.57 17.69
CA ILE A 224 1.15 3.95 16.29
C ILE A 224 2.64 3.84 15.96
N GLN A 225 3.51 4.16 16.93
CA GLN A 225 4.95 4.04 16.77
C GLN A 225 5.34 2.57 16.58
N ALA A 226 4.86 1.65 17.45
CA ALA A 226 5.15 0.23 17.33
C ALA A 226 4.67 -0.36 16.00
N ILE A 227 3.48 0.05 15.52
CA ILE A 227 2.97 -0.35 14.20
C ILE A 227 3.88 0.20 13.09
N SER A 228 4.28 1.47 13.20
CA SER A 228 5.17 2.11 12.20
C SER A 228 6.53 1.42 12.11
N GLU A 229 7.12 1.08 13.25
CA GLU A 229 8.40 0.36 13.35
C GLU A 229 8.29 -1.07 12.78
N THR A 230 7.26 -1.82 13.20
CA THR A 230 7.01 -3.19 12.69
C THR A 230 6.84 -3.21 11.17
N LEU A 231 6.14 -2.24 10.62
CA LEU A 231 5.93 -2.13 9.19
C LEU A 231 7.12 -1.48 8.46
N GLY A 232 8.09 -0.90 9.15
CA GLY A 232 9.20 -0.18 8.55
C GLY A 232 8.72 1.01 7.73
N HIS A 233 7.81 1.82 8.29
CA HIS A 233 7.42 3.09 7.70
C HIS A 233 8.50 4.15 7.95
N SER A 234 8.73 5.03 6.98
CA SER A 234 9.70 6.13 7.14
C SER A 234 9.22 7.23 8.09
N GLY A 235 7.95 7.19 8.49
CA GLY A 235 7.31 8.10 9.44
C GLY A 235 5.89 7.64 9.77
N THR A 236 5.31 8.23 10.80
CA THR A 236 3.96 7.88 11.29
C THR A 236 2.83 8.25 10.32
N GLY A 237 3.08 9.15 9.37
CA GLY A 237 2.05 9.61 8.42
C GLY A 237 1.39 8.49 7.60
N ALA A 238 2.16 7.47 7.19
CA ALA A 238 1.59 6.31 6.50
C ALA A 238 0.78 5.41 7.45
N THR A 239 1.09 5.43 8.74
CA THR A 239 0.40 4.64 9.77
C THR A 239 -0.88 5.33 10.24
N MET A 240 -0.95 6.66 10.16
CA MET A 240 -2.14 7.44 10.50
C MET A 240 -3.39 7.04 9.69
N ALA A 241 -3.20 6.52 8.47
CA ALA A 241 -4.32 6.01 7.67
C ALA A 241 -5.11 4.89 8.35
N TYR A 242 -4.49 4.15 9.27
CA TYR A 242 -5.14 3.07 10.02
C TYR A 242 -6.03 3.60 11.17
N LEU A 243 -5.75 4.77 11.72
CA LEU A 243 -6.61 5.38 12.75
C LEU A 243 -8.03 5.61 12.25
N ASN A 244 -8.17 5.93 10.95
CA ASN A 244 -9.48 6.13 10.34
C ASN A 244 -10.28 4.82 10.17
N VAL A 245 -9.67 3.67 10.43
CA VAL A 245 -10.33 2.35 10.35
C VAL A 245 -10.92 1.94 11.70
N ASP A 246 -10.42 2.51 12.79
CA ASP A 246 -10.89 2.22 14.16
C ASP A 246 -12.02 3.16 14.58
N ILE A 247 -13.13 3.08 13.84
CA ILE A 247 -14.32 3.89 14.10
C ILE A 247 -14.92 3.56 15.47
N ASP A 248 -14.84 2.29 15.89
CA ASP A 248 -15.40 1.84 17.17
C ASP A 248 -14.70 2.57 18.34
N SER A 249 -13.37 2.59 18.37
CA SER A 249 -12.60 3.35 19.38
C SER A 249 -12.81 4.86 19.29
N LEU A 250 -13.02 5.40 18.07
CA LEU A 250 -13.35 6.81 17.90
C LEU A 250 -14.75 7.14 18.42
N MET A 251 -15.70 6.23 18.27
CA MET A 251 -17.06 6.40 18.82
C MET A 251 -17.08 6.34 20.35
N GLU A 252 -16.21 5.57 20.99
CA GLU A 252 -16.04 5.58 22.46
C GLU A 252 -15.55 6.95 22.97
N CYS A 253 -14.79 7.69 22.15
CA CYS A 253 -14.34 9.05 22.47
C CYS A 253 -15.36 10.12 22.11
N SER A 254 -16.45 9.78 21.43
CA SER A 254 -17.45 10.75 21.02
C SER A 254 -18.32 11.15 22.21
N HIS A 255 -18.44 12.45 22.46
CA HIS A 255 -19.47 12.96 23.34
C HIS A 255 -20.85 12.78 22.70
N GLU A 256 -21.86 12.51 23.51
CA GLU A 256 -23.24 12.55 23.03
C GLU A 256 -23.50 13.91 22.37
N VAL A 257 -23.89 13.88 21.09
CA VAL A 257 -24.29 15.10 20.39
C VAL A 257 -25.62 15.53 21.00
N PRO A 258 -25.70 16.71 21.67
CA PRO A 258 -26.96 17.16 22.23
C PRO A 258 -28.00 17.23 21.10
N PRO A 259 -29.24 16.81 21.36
CA PRO A 259 -30.30 16.85 20.35
C PRO A 259 -30.47 18.30 19.88
N VAL A 260 -30.25 18.53 18.59
CA VAL A 260 -30.44 19.84 17.99
C VAL A 260 -31.94 20.06 17.79
N ASP A 261 -32.45 21.17 18.28
CA ASP A 261 -33.86 21.55 18.13
C ASP A 261 -34.24 21.56 16.63
N LYS A 262 -35.43 21.03 16.30
CA LYS A 262 -35.94 20.98 14.92
C LYS A 262 -35.99 22.33 14.24
N SER A 263 -36.16 23.43 15.02
CA SER A 263 -36.13 24.81 14.52
C SER A 263 -34.79 25.19 13.88
N TYR A 264 -33.67 24.56 14.31
CA TYR A 264 -32.36 24.82 13.72
C TYR A 264 -32.31 24.40 12.23
N TYR A 265 -32.94 23.31 11.86
CA TYR A 265 -32.97 22.82 10.48
C TYR A 265 -34.00 23.55 9.59
N THR A 266 -34.87 24.37 10.20
CA THR A 266 -35.88 25.15 9.48
C THR A 266 -35.51 26.64 9.35
N GLN A 267 -34.38 27.07 9.93
CA GLN A 267 -33.89 28.45 9.82
C GLN A 267 -33.44 28.72 8.37
N LYS A 268 -34.23 29.54 7.67
CA LYS A 268 -33.80 30.09 6.38
C LYS A 268 -32.95 31.32 6.68
N GLY A 269 -31.65 31.28 6.32
CA GLY A 269 -30.77 32.44 6.39
C GLY A 269 -29.75 32.47 7.52
N GLY A 270 -29.23 31.34 7.96
CA GLY A 270 -28.03 31.29 8.82
C GLY A 270 -26.75 31.70 8.08
N ALA A 271 -25.76 32.24 8.81
CA ALA A 271 -24.49 32.76 8.28
C ALA A 271 -23.64 31.76 7.46
N PHE A 272 -24.12 30.54 7.28
CA PHE A 272 -23.47 29.47 6.47
C PHE A 272 -24.06 29.34 5.05
N TYR A 273 -25.01 30.21 4.67
CA TYR A 273 -25.68 30.22 3.35
C TYR A 273 -25.46 31.58 2.63
N VAL A 274 -24.23 32.13 2.72
CA VAL A 274 -23.83 33.28 1.90
C VAL A 274 -22.85 32.81 0.80
#